data_192b06ed07ceafd64f5ffc5d057edd19
#
_entry.id   192b06ed07ceafd64f5ffc5d057edd19
#
_cell.length_a   1.000
_cell.length_b   1.000
_cell.length_c   1.000
_cell.angle_alpha   90.00
_cell.angle_beta   90.00
_cell.angle_gamma   90.00
#
_symmetry.space_group_name_H-M   'P 1'
#
loop_
_entity.id
_entity.type
_entity.pdbx_description
1 polymer ?
#
loop_
_entity_poly.entity_id
_entity_poly.type
_entity_poly.pdbx_seq_one_letter_code
_entity_poly.pdbx_strand_id
1 'polypeptide(L)'
;MSKIKEFENIPDIDIEGEETLEEAVADCKALFGKYNKELFNGEVSLERCHEARLVLLTLAHRSHHNMEYSTACLKAELLPTSTGPNLDNLAPLVGVERLEAGKATAVIRFTLSAPRTSATGIPEGTQVRTADKRYFKTEKYAEILPGELTMDVVAVADEAGSNSDGIAEGEINVLVDPIPYVSGAKSVSASTGGTDTEGDDSFTRRINYAPSIFSVAGPVDAYEYFASSWRSDVADTKIVCKEGYTIHVYFLMAGGRVPTREECTGMQEYFDTVKRPMGDLVLCHAPEEIPYDIELTYHLSLIHISEPTRQEAIS
;
A
#
# COMPACT_ATOMS: atom_id res chain seq x y z
N MET A 1 -16.63 -2.37 0.54
CA MET A 1 -16.86 -1.67 -0.75
C MET A 1 -15.53 -1.13 -1.22
N SER A 2 -15.17 -1.37 -2.47
CA SER A 2 -13.94 -0.86 -3.06
C SER A 2 -13.96 0.67 -3.06
N LYS A 3 -12.83 1.28 -2.65
CA LYS A 3 -12.65 2.73 -2.71
C LYS A 3 -12.26 3.23 -4.11
N ILE A 4 -12.15 2.32 -5.06
CA ILE A 4 -11.75 2.61 -6.43
C ILE A 4 -12.96 3.12 -7.18
N LYS A 5 -12.85 4.30 -7.77
CA LYS A 5 -13.94 5.01 -8.45
C LYS A 5 -14.54 4.20 -9.61
N GLU A 6 -13.71 3.41 -10.28
CA GLU A 6 -14.12 2.52 -11.38
C GLU A 6 -15.09 1.43 -10.93
N PHE A 7 -15.13 1.13 -9.63
CA PHE A 7 -15.97 0.08 -9.06
C PHE A 7 -17.16 0.61 -8.24
N GLU A 8 -17.36 1.93 -8.18
CA GLU A 8 -18.46 2.54 -7.41
C GLU A 8 -19.86 2.06 -7.85
N ASN A 9 -20.01 1.72 -9.13
CA ASN A 9 -21.28 1.29 -9.72
C ASN A 9 -21.41 -0.23 -9.86
N ILE A 10 -20.45 -1.00 -9.41
CA ILE A 10 -20.55 -2.46 -9.39
C ILE A 10 -21.44 -2.85 -8.21
N PRO A 11 -22.59 -3.54 -8.45
CA PRO A 11 -23.44 -3.97 -7.36
C PRO A 11 -22.68 -4.90 -6.42
N ASP A 12 -22.92 -4.77 -5.14
CA ASP A 12 -22.40 -5.71 -4.15
C ASP A 12 -22.95 -7.12 -4.47
N ILE A 13 -22.14 -8.13 -4.18
CA ILE A 13 -22.60 -9.52 -4.33
C ILE A 13 -23.59 -9.76 -3.20
N ASP A 14 -24.86 -9.66 -3.55
CA ASP A 14 -25.94 -10.12 -2.72
C ASP A 14 -26.26 -11.56 -3.17
N ILE A 15 -25.80 -12.53 -2.39
CA ILE A 15 -26.26 -13.89 -2.56
C ILE A 15 -27.62 -13.92 -1.90
N GLU A 16 -28.68 -14.04 -2.70
CA GLU A 16 -30.04 -14.27 -2.19
C GLU A 16 -29.97 -15.37 -1.14
N GLY A 17 -30.19 -15.01 0.12
CA GLY A 17 -30.05 -15.91 1.26
C GLY A 17 -28.85 -15.66 2.17
N GLU A 18 -28.28 -14.45 2.21
CA GLU A 18 -27.53 -13.99 3.40
C GLU A 18 -28.51 -13.94 4.59
N GLU A 19 -28.90 -15.12 5.02
CA GLU A 19 -29.75 -15.28 6.20
C GLU A 19 -28.96 -14.87 7.44
N THR A 20 -29.52 -13.98 8.21
CA THR A 20 -29.04 -13.77 9.58
C THR A 20 -29.12 -15.08 10.34
N LEU A 21 -28.30 -15.26 11.38
CA LEU A 21 -28.41 -16.46 12.22
C LEU A 21 -29.85 -16.68 12.76
N GLU A 22 -30.61 -15.61 13.01
CA GLU A 22 -31.98 -15.65 13.45
C GLU A 22 -32.91 -16.23 12.37
N GLU A 23 -32.72 -15.83 11.11
CA GLU A 23 -33.48 -16.37 9.97
C GLU A 23 -33.14 -17.83 9.73
N ALA A 24 -31.86 -18.19 9.73
CA ALA A 24 -31.41 -19.59 9.60
C ALA A 24 -32.02 -20.49 10.72
N VAL A 25 -32.13 -19.97 11.95
CA VAL A 25 -32.79 -20.67 13.05
C VAL A 25 -34.29 -20.77 12.82
N ALA A 26 -34.91 -19.72 12.26
CA ALA A 26 -36.35 -19.73 11.95
C ALA A 26 -36.68 -20.75 10.85
N ASP A 27 -35.88 -20.80 9.79
CA ASP A 27 -36.04 -21.75 8.69
C ASP A 27 -35.82 -23.21 9.13
N CYS A 28 -34.78 -23.47 9.91
CA CYS A 28 -34.58 -24.78 10.51
C CYS A 28 -35.76 -25.22 11.39
N LYS A 29 -36.35 -24.30 12.15
CA LYS A 29 -37.58 -24.59 12.93
C LYS A 29 -38.79 -24.86 12.05
N ALA A 30 -38.98 -24.13 10.97
CA ALA A 30 -40.06 -24.34 10.01
C ALA A 30 -39.93 -25.70 9.31
N LEU A 31 -38.74 -26.06 8.84
CA LEU A 31 -38.45 -27.37 8.26
C LEU A 31 -38.66 -28.50 9.24
N PHE A 32 -38.20 -28.34 10.50
CA PHE A 32 -38.46 -29.31 11.55
C PHE A 32 -39.96 -29.50 11.77
N GLY A 33 -40.72 -28.40 11.85
CA GLY A 33 -42.19 -28.48 12.03
C GLY A 33 -42.90 -29.21 10.89
N LYS A 34 -42.44 -28.99 9.63
CA LYS A 34 -42.96 -29.69 8.45
C LYS A 34 -42.68 -31.19 8.55
N TYR A 35 -41.47 -31.61 8.74
CA TYR A 35 -41.08 -33.03 8.81
C TYR A 35 -41.60 -33.73 10.05
N ASN A 36 -41.69 -33.03 11.19
CA ASN A 36 -42.31 -33.56 12.39
C ASN A 36 -43.79 -33.92 12.16
N LYS A 37 -44.50 -33.06 11.42
CA LYS A 37 -45.90 -33.34 11.06
C LYS A 37 -46.05 -34.52 10.08
N GLU A 38 -45.13 -34.61 9.10
CA GLU A 38 -45.15 -35.64 8.08
C GLU A 38 -44.75 -37.04 8.63
N LEU A 39 -43.72 -37.10 9.48
CA LEU A 39 -43.12 -38.36 9.92
C LEU A 39 -43.60 -38.82 11.30
N PHE A 40 -43.98 -37.88 12.17
CA PHE A 40 -44.32 -38.15 13.58
C PHE A 40 -45.66 -37.57 14.01
N ASN A 41 -46.55 -37.24 13.07
CA ASN A 41 -47.86 -36.63 13.35
C ASN A 41 -47.83 -35.41 14.32
N GLY A 42 -46.69 -34.71 14.38
CA GLY A 42 -46.49 -33.57 15.26
C GLY A 42 -46.19 -33.91 16.73
N GLU A 43 -45.89 -35.18 17.04
CA GLU A 43 -45.69 -35.63 18.44
C GLU A 43 -44.37 -35.15 19.08
N VAL A 44 -43.37 -34.77 18.26
CA VAL A 44 -42.06 -34.29 18.77
C VAL A 44 -42.10 -32.79 19.06
N SER A 45 -41.90 -32.40 20.31
CA SER A 45 -41.87 -30.99 20.71
C SER A 45 -40.43 -30.53 20.99
N LEU A 46 -40.00 -29.46 20.29
CA LEU A 46 -38.70 -28.83 20.55
C LEU A 46 -38.57 -28.25 21.96
N GLU A 47 -39.67 -27.90 22.60
CA GLU A 47 -39.68 -27.39 23.98
C GLU A 47 -39.41 -28.49 25.01
N ARG A 48 -39.82 -29.72 24.70
CA ARG A 48 -39.68 -30.88 25.59
C ARG A 48 -38.48 -31.74 25.30
N CYS A 49 -37.93 -31.66 24.07
CA CYS A 49 -36.78 -32.44 23.66
C CYS A 49 -35.55 -31.51 23.52
N HIS A 50 -34.76 -31.38 24.58
CA HIS A 50 -33.54 -30.55 24.61
C HIS A 50 -32.51 -31.00 23.59
N GLU A 51 -32.37 -32.29 23.34
CA GLU A 51 -31.43 -32.86 22.39
C GLU A 51 -31.77 -32.47 20.94
N ALA A 52 -33.06 -32.58 20.54
CA ALA A 52 -33.52 -32.18 19.23
C ALA A 52 -33.34 -30.67 19.00
N ARG A 53 -33.58 -29.86 20.03
CA ARG A 53 -33.33 -28.41 19.98
C ARG A 53 -31.84 -28.09 19.80
N LEU A 54 -30.96 -28.81 20.50
CA LEU A 54 -29.52 -28.64 20.40
C LEU A 54 -29.02 -28.99 18.98
N VAL A 55 -29.47 -30.13 18.42
CA VAL A 55 -29.14 -30.55 17.06
C VAL A 55 -29.61 -29.51 16.04
N LEU A 56 -30.85 -29.02 16.17
CA LEU A 56 -31.40 -28.01 15.25
C LEU A 56 -30.61 -26.71 15.29
N LEU A 57 -30.26 -26.21 16.47
CA LEU A 57 -29.44 -24.99 16.60
C LEU A 57 -28.02 -25.19 16.03
N THR A 58 -27.47 -26.38 16.25
CA THR A 58 -26.13 -26.72 15.67
C THR A 58 -26.19 -26.75 14.15
N LEU A 59 -27.24 -27.31 13.54
CA LEU A 59 -27.45 -27.34 12.10
C LEU A 59 -27.66 -25.93 11.54
N ALA A 60 -28.50 -25.11 12.19
CA ALA A 60 -28.71 -23.73 11.78
C ALA A 60 -27.41 -22.91 11.80
N HIS A 61 -26.63 -23.02 12.88
CA HIS A 61 -25.31 -22.40 12.97
C HIS A 61 -24.37 -22.88 11.86
N ARG A 62 -24.38 -24.18 11.56
CA ARG A 62 -23.54 -24.74 10.51
C ARG A 62 -23.96 -24.25 9.13
N SER A 63 -25.27 -24.16 8.88
CA SER A 63 -25.81 -23.64 7.60
C SER A 63 -25.41 -22.17 7.41
N HIS A 64 -25.68 -21.35 8.40
CA HIS A 64 -25.29 -19.93 8.38
C HIS A 64 -23.78 -19.74 8.15
N HIS A 65 -22.94 -20.45 8.88
CA HIS A 65 -21.50 -20.39 8.70
C HIS A 65 -21.04 -20.83 7.30
N ASN A 66 -21.69 -21.85 6.71
CA ASN A 66 -21.40 -22.27 5.35
C ASN A 66 -21.79 -21.19 4.32
N MET A 67 -22.88 -20.46 4.54
CA MET A 67 -23.30 -19.34 3.67
C MET A 67 -22.30 -18.18 3.78
N GLU A 68 -21.92 -17.78 4.99
CA GLU A 68 -20.89 -16.77 5.20
C GLU A 68 -19.57 -17.14 4.51
N TYR A 69 -19.14 -18.40 4.66
CA TYR A 69 -17.93 -18.89 4.01
C TYR A 69 -18.04 -18.86 2.50
N SER A 70 -19.18 -19.28 1.93
CA SER A 70 -19.42 -19.24 0.49
C SER A 70 -19.38 -17.82 -0.07
N THR A 71 -20.04 -16.88 0.64
CA THR A 71 -20.02 -15.45 0.32
C THR A 71 -18.61 -14.89 0.36
N ALA A 72 -17.84 -15.21 1.40
CA ALA A 72 -16.45 -14.78 1.53
C ALA A 72 -15.58 -15.34 0.40
N CYS A 73 -15.75 -16.62 0.00
CA CYS A 73 -15.05 -17.21 -1.12
C CYS A 73 -15.37 -16.49 -2.43
N LEU A 74 -16.64 -16.23 -2.72
CA LEU A 74 -17.04 -15.52 -3.94
C LEU A 74 -16.50 -14.08 -3.97
N LYS A 75 -16.56 -13.35 -2.84
CA LYS A 75 -15.98 -12.01 -2.72
C LYS A 75 -14.46 -12.02 -2.91
N ALA A 76 -13.79 -13.09 -2.51
CA ALA A 76 -12.34 -13.26 -2.69
C ALA A 76 -11.91 -13.49 -4.15
N GLU A 77 -12.80 -14.04 -4.98
CA GLU A 77 -12.52 -14.30 -6.40
C GLU A 77 -12.76 -13.09 -7.33
N LEU A 78 -13.37 -12.03 -6.81
CA LEU A 78 -13.70 -10.85 -7.61
C LEU A 78 -12.78 -9.69 -7.28
N LEU A 79 -12.22 -9.08 -8.31
CA LEU A 79 -11.28 -7.96 -8.18
C LEU A 79 -11.78 -6.81 -7.29
N PRO A 80 -13.07 -6.37 -7.36
CA PRO A 80 -13.57 -5.26 -6.53
C PRO A 80 -13.61 -5.53 -5.03
N THR A 81 -13.68 -6.80 -4.64
CA THR A 81 -13.89 -7.21 -3.25
C THR A 81 -12.75 -8.06 -2.69
N SER A 82 -11.81 -8.46 -3.54
CA SER A 82 -10.62 -9.23 -3.15
C SER A 82 -9.62 -8.36 -2.39
N THR A 83 -8.96 -8.92 -1.39
CA THR A 83 -7.95 -8.24 -0.56
C THR A 83 -6.81 -9.17 -0.20
N GLY A 84 -5.65 -8.60 0.11
CA GLY A 84 -4.48 -9.33 0.60
C GLY A 84 -4.06 -10.49 -0.30
N PRO A 85 -3.81 -11.69 0.26
CA PRO A 85 -3.33 -12.84 -0.51
C PRO A 85 -4.27 -13.30 -1.63
N ASN A 86 -5.58 -13.07 -1.51
CA ASN A 86 -6.53 -13.42 -2.56
C ASN A 86 -6.33 -12.52 -3.79
N LEU A 87 -6.09 -11.22 -3.55
CA LEU A 87 -5.76 -10.28 -4.61
C LEU A 87 -4.42 -10.62 -5.27
N ASP A 88 -3.44 -11.06 -4.48
CA ASP A 88 -2.14 -11.50 -4.98
C ASP A 88 -2.26 -12.75 -5.88
N ASN A 89 -3.28 -13.60 -5.65
CA ASN A 89 -3.57 -14.75 -6.51
C ASN A 89 -4.29 -14.38 -7.81
N LEU A 90 -5.03 -13.27 -7.86
CA LEU A 90 -5.70 -12.80 -9.07
C LEU A 90 -4.74 -12.09 -10.04
N ALA A 91 -3.76 -11.38 -9.51
CA ALA A 91 -2.85 -10.56 -10.29
C ALA A 91 -2.05 -11.30 -11.39
N PRO A 92 -1.53 -12.53 -11.17
CA PRO A 92 -0.81 -13.28 -12.19
C PRO A 92 -1.66 -13.62 -13.43
N LEU A 93 -2.99 -13.63 -13.33
CA LEU A 93 -3.89 -13.84 -14.47
C LEU A 93 -3.74 -12.75 -15.55
N VAL A 94 -3.34 -11.56 -15.13
CA VAL A 94 -3.08 -10.42 -16.03
C VAL A 94 -1.59 -10.06 -16.10
N GLY A 95 -0.70 -10.90 -15.55
CA GLY A 95 0.75 -10.74 -15.60
C GLY A 95 1.28 -9.61 -14.70
N VAL A 96 0.63 -9.35 -13.58
CA VAL A 96 1.01 -8.29 -12.61
C VAL A 96 1.40 -8.92 -11.29
N GLU A 97 2.37 -8.31 -10.63
CA GLU A 97 2.80 -8.64 -9.27
C GLU A 97 2.73 -7.38 -8.40
N ARG A 98 2.51 -7.57 -7.10
CA ARG A 98 2.51 -6.48 -6.11
C ARG A 98 3.90 -5.87 -6.03
N LEU A 99 3.98 -4.54 -5.98
CA LEU A 99 5.24 -3.83 -5.79
C LEU A 99 5.72 -4.04 -4.35
N GLU A 100 6.95 -4.53 -4.24
CA GLU A 100 7.59 -4.74 -2.95
C GLU A 100 8.04 -3.41 -2.33
N ALA A 101 8.29 -3.44 -1.02
CA ALA A 101 8.83 -2.30 -0.30
C ALA A 101 10.21 -1.91 -0.82
N GLY A 102 10.41 -0.64 -1.11
CA GLY A 102 11.68 -0.06 -1.54
C GLY A 102 12.59 0.30 -0.37
N LYS A 103 13.90 0.21 -0.57
CA LYS A 103 14.89 0.64 0.40
C LYS A 103 15.31 2.08 0.20
N ALA A 104 15.37 2.85 1.28
CA ALA A 104 15.87 4.21 1.24
C ALA A 104 17.38 4.23 0.98
N THR A 105 17.84 5.25 0.25
CA THR A 105 19.25 5.51 -0.01
C THR A 105 19.64 6.86 0.58
N ALA A 106 20.88 6.98 1.05
CA ALA A 106 21.45 8.22 1.56
C ALA A 106 22.91 8.32 1.18
N VAL A 107 23.42 9.54 0.99
CA VAL A 107 24.84 9.78 0.79
C VAL A 107 25.51 10.04 2.13
N ILE A 108 26.48 9.22 2.48
CA ILE A 108 27.20 9.28 3.75
C ILE A 108 28.62 9.77 3.51
N ARG A 109 28.99 10.84 4.18
CA ARG A 109 30.36 11.38 4.19
C ARG A 109 31.16 10.75 5.31
N PHE A 110 32.19 9.99 4.95
CA PHE A 110 33.18 9.48 5.89
C PHE A 110 34.33 10.50 6.02
N THR A 111 34.78 10.74 7.24
CA THR A 111 35.82 11.72 7.54
C THR A 111 36.99 11.06 8.26
N LEU A 112 38.20 11.31 7.81
CA LEU A 112 39.43 10.85 8.49
C LEU A 112 39.80 11.81 9.64
N SER A 113 40.47 11.26 10.65
CA SER A 113 41.01 12.05 11.77
C SER A 113 42.20 12.96 11.38
N ALA A 114 42.93 12.61 10.34
CA ALA A 114 44.02 13.39 9.77
C ALA A 114 44.28 12.96 8.30
N PRO A 115 44.84 13.87 7.44
CA PRO A 115 45.23 13.50 6.09
C PRO A 115 46.31 12.40 6.12
N ARG A 116 46.19 11.43 5.22
CA ARG A 116 47.10 10.30 5.12
C ARG A 116 47.87 10.32 3.80
N THR A 117 49.03 9.72 3.80
CA THR A 117 49.85 9.49 2.61
C THR A 117 49.47 8.21 1.85
N SER A 118 48.62 7.37 2.44
CA SER A 118 48.09 6.13 1.85
C SER A 118 46.59 6.16 1.79
N ALA A 119 45.98 5.55 0.78
CA ALA A 119 44.55 5.40 0.66
C ALA A 119 43.95 4.65 1.88
N THR A 120 42.74 5.05 2.29
CA THR A 120 41.99 4.39 3.35
C THR A 120 40.71 3.84 2.77
N GLY A 121 40.57 2.51 2.76
CA GLY A 121 39.39 1.83 2.22
C GLY A 121 38.19 1.88 3.18
N ILE A 122 37.03 2.10 2.60
CA ILE A 122 35.73 1.93 3.24
C ILE A 122 35.11 0.67 2.62
N PRO A 123 34.99 -0.43 3.38
CA PRO A 123 34.44 -1.67 2.86
C PRO A 123 32.97 -1.53 2.44
N GLU A 124 32.59 -2.29 1.43
CA GLU A 124 31.18 -2.54 1.14
C GLU A 124 30.49 -3.17 2.37
N GLY A 125 29.24 -2.81 2.63
CA GLY A 125 28.48 -3.30 3.78
C GLY A 125 28.83 -2.63 5.11
N THR A 126 29.68 -1.58 5.11
CA THR A 126 29.97 -0.81 6.33
C THR A 126 28.68 -0.21 6.87
N GLN A 127 28.39 -0.50 8.16
CA GLN A 127 27.15 -0.08 8.79
C GLN A 127 27.27 1.30 9.44
N VAL A 128 26.31 2.15 9.09
CA VAL A 128 26.04 3.44 9.75
C VAL A 128 24.58 3.47 10.20
N ARG A 129 24.27 4.20 11.26
CA ARG A 129 22.89 4.27 11.76
C ARG A 129 22.53 5.66 12.30
N THR A 130 21.23 5.86 12.45
CA THR A 130 20.68 6.98 13.23
C THR A 130 20.72 6.70 14.73
N ALA A 131 20.42 7.70 15.55
CA ALA A 131 20.21 7.53 16.99
C ALA A 131 19.08 6.52 17.29
N ASP A 132 18.03 6.52 16.47
CA ASP A 132 16.86 5.64 16.59
C ASP A 132 17.08 4.21 16.07
N LYS A 133 18.35 3.83 15.81
CA LYS A 133 18.74 2.49 15.35
C LYS A 133 18.20 2.08 13.97
N ARG A 134 18.02 3.04 13.05
CA ARG A 134 17.81 2.73 11.63
C ARG A 134 19.17 2.55 10.97
N TYR A 135 19.38 1.40 10.37
CA TYR A 135 20.69 0.98 9.84
C TYR A 135 20.76 1.20 8.34
N PHE A 136 21.93 1.68 7.89
CA PHE A 136 22.31 1.81 6.50
C PHE A 136 23.62 1.11 6.26
N LYS A 137 23.79 0.51 5.07
CA LYS A 137 25.00 -0.20 4.64
C LYS A 137 25.54 0.47 3.38
N THR A 138 26.84 0.68 3.30
CA THR A 138 27.48 1.15 2.05
C THR A 138 27.26 0.15 0.93
N GLU A 139 26.81 0.63 -0.23
CA GLU A 139 26.48 -0.20 -1.39
C GLU A 139 27.72 -0.74 -2.08
N LYS A 140 28.80 0.03 -2.09
CA LYS A 140 30.05 -0.31 -2.80
C LYS A 140 31.27 0.03 -1.96
N TYR A 141 32.35 -0.68 -2.26
CA TYR A 141 33.68 -0.31 -1.75
C TYR A 141 34.10 1.08 -2.27
N ALA A 142 34.65 1.90 -1.39
CA ALA A 142 35.20 3.22 -1.72
C ALA A 142 36.53 3.45 -1.02
N GLU A 143 37.36 4.36 -1.56
CA GLU A 143 38.66 4.72 -1.01
C GLU A 143 38.78 6.22 -0.83
N ILE A 144 39.23 6.66 0.35
CA ILE A 144 39.67 8.05 0.56
C ILE A 144 41.08 8.17 0.06
N LEU A 145 41.30 9.00 -0.97
CA LEU A 145 42.58 9.14 -1.64
C LEU A 145 43.63 9.79 -0.71
N PRO A 146 44.95 9.55 -0.99
CA PRO A 146 46.01 10.19 -0.23
C PRO A 146 45.91 11.73 -0.31
N GLY A 147 45.92 12.38 0.85
CA GLY A 147 45.77 13.83 0.97
C GLY A 147 44.35 14.35 1.15
N GLU A 148 43.34 13.53 0.86
CA GLU A 148 41.94 13.85 1.12
C GLU A 148 41.54 13.52 2.53
N LEU A 149 40.54 14.25 3.08
CA LEU A 149 40.00 14.05 4.41
C LEU A 149 38.64 13.41 4.41
N THR A 150 37.91 13.48 3.32
CA THR A 150 36.50 13.04 3.26
C THR A 150 36.22 12.28 1.97
N MET A 151 35.24 11.37 2.03
CA MET A 151 34.71 10.67 0.86
C MET A 151 33.21 10.47 1.05
N ASP A 152 32.47 10.73 -0.01
CA ASP A 152 31.00 10.52 -0.04
C ASP A 152 30.70 9.15 -0.66
N VAL A 153 29.92 8.35 0.05
CA VAL A 153 29.56 6.98 -0.34
C VAL A 153 28.05 6.80 -0.22
N VAL A 154 27.44 6.18 -1.22
CA VAL A 154 26.03 5.83 -1.19
C VAL A 154 25.83 4.66 -0.22
N ALA A 155 24.89 4.82 0.70
CA ALA A 155 24.45 3.76 1.62
C ALA A 155 22.94 3.50 1.43
N VAL A 156 22.57 2.24 1.56
CA VAL A 156 21.20 1.73 1.40
C VAL A 156 20.70 1.28 2.76
N ALA A 157 19.44 1.57 3.07
CA ALA A 157 18.79 1.12 4.30
C ALA A 157 18.80 -0.40 4.39
N ASP A 158 19.01 -0.93 5.59
CA ASP A 158 18.97 -2.37 5.83
C ASP A 158 17.56 -2.93 5.69
N GLU A 159 16.59 -2.20 6.24
CA GLU A 159 15.16 -2.51 6.13
C GLU A 159 14.51 -1.70 5.02
N ALA A 160 13.67 -2.37 4.22
CA ALA A 160 12.80 -1.71 3.25
C ALA A 160 11.59 -1.08 3.95
N GLY A 161 11.05 -0.04 3.36
CA GLY A 161 9.87 0.65 3.88
C GLY A 161 10.08 2.15 4.04
N SER A 162 8.99 2.84 4.27
CA SER A 162 8.95 4.30 4.46
C SER A 162 9.63 4.78 5.76
N ASN A 163 9.83 3.89 6.73
CA ASN A 163 10.45 4.24 8.02
C ASN A 163 11.87 4.81 7.90
N SER A 164 12.60 4.43 6.86
CA SER A 164 13.96 4.89 6.59
C SER A 164 14.02 6.02 5.56
N ASP A 165 12.88 6.47 5.07
CA ASP A 165 12.75 7.59 4.13
C ASP A 165 12.66 8.93 4.87
N GLY A 166 13.09 10.01 4.21
CA GLY A 166 12.97 11.38 4.75
C GLY A 166 13.83 11.68 5.99
N ILE A 167 14.82 10.86 6.32
CA ILE A 167 15.75 11.13 7.43
C ILE A 167 16.59 12.34 7.05
N ALA A 168 16.59 13.38 7.89
CA ALA A 168 17.24 14.63 7.60
C ALA A 168 18.78 14.51 7.47
N GLU A 169 19.38 15.45 6.74
CA GLU A 169 20.82 15.56 6.65
C GLU A 169 21.46 15.60 8.04
N GLY A 170 22.49 14.77 8.24
CA GLY A 170 23.26 14.70 9.47
C GLY A 170 22.69 13.82 10.58
N GLU A 171 21.51 13.26 10.43
CA GLU A 171 20.92 12.35 11.43
C GLU A 171 21.49 10.93 11.35
N ILE A 172 21.98 10.49 10.19
CA ILE A 172 22.72 9.23 10.06
C ILE A 172 24.18 9.54 10.36
N ASN A 173 24.58 9.37 11.63
CA ASN A 173 25.85 9.86 12.11
C ASN A 173 26.59 8.90 13.05
N VAL A 174 26.07 7.71 13.31
CA VAL A 174 26.70 6.72 14.18
C VAL A 174 27.30 5.63 13.32
N LEU A 175 28.64 5.56 13.29
CA LEU A 175 29.39 4.45 12.69
C LEU A 175 29.30 3.23 13.63
N VAL A 176 28.77 2.11 13.11
CA VAL A 176 28.60 0.88 13.93
C VAL A 176 29.91 0.11 14.01
N ASP A 177 30.54 -0.09 12.86
CA ASP A 177 31.79 -0.82 12.74
C ASP A 177 32.94 0.20 12.61
N PRO A 178 33.80 0.34 13.64
CA PRO A 178 34.89 1.30 13.59
C PRO A 178 35.92 0.91 12.50
N ILE A 179 36.15 1.85 11.59
CA ILE A 179 37.17 1.72 10.54
C ILE A 179 38.44 2.43 11.01
N PRO A 180 39.62 1.81 10.88
CA PRO A 180 40.87 2.47 11.27
C PRO A 180 41.05 3.83 10.58
N TYR A 181 41.40 4.86 11.37
CA TYR A 181 41.65 6.24 10.94
C TYR A 181 40.39 7.05 10.53
N VAL A 182 39.19 6.44 10.47
CA VAL A 182 37.93 7.18 10.26
C VAL A 182 37.47 7.73 11.60
N SER A 183 37.30 9.06 11.67
CA SER A 183 36.83 9.75 12.86
C SER A 183 35.31 9.76 13.00
N GLY A 184 34.57 9.61 11.89
CA GLY A 184 33.13 9.57 11.89
C GLY A 184 32.54 9.49 10.49
N ALA A 185 31.24 9.24 10.47
CA ALA A 185 30.42 9.22 9.27
C ALA A 185 29.20 10.12 9.49
N LYS A 186 28.73 10.83 8.48
CA LYS A 186 27.56 11.70 8.57
C LYS A 186 26.84 11.79 7.23
N SER A 187 25.50 11.74 7.21
CA SER A 187 24.75 11.96 5.96
C SER A 187 24.88 13.41 5.49
N VAL A 188 25.03 13.58 4.18
CA VAL A 188 25.12 14.89 3.50
C VAL A 188 23.88 15.22 2.68
N SER A 189 22.93 14.31 2.65
CA SER A 189 21.61 14.51 2.06
C SER A 189 20.57 13.81 2.93
N ALA A 190 19.31 14.20 2.77
CA ALA A 190 18.21 13.44 3.31
C ALA A 190 18.14 12.06 2.65
N SER A 191 17.66 11.05 3.37
CA SER A 191 17.40 9.74 2.77
C SER A 191 16.18 9.80 1.86
N THR A 192 16.23 9.08 0.74
CA THR A 192 15.18 9.06 -0.27
C THR A 192 14.96 7.66 -0.84
N GLY A 193 13.76 7.39 -1.35
CA GLY A 193 13.44 6.16 -2.07
C GLY A 193 12.93 5.01 -1.21
N GLY A 194 12.72 5.22 0.09
CA GLY A 194 12.07 4.24 0.96
C GLY A 194 10.56 4.24 0.73
N THR A 195 10.02 3.10 0.30
CA THR A 195 8.57 2.93 0.05
C THR A 195 8.06 1.67 0.70
N ASP A 196 6.84 1.72 1.20
CA ASP A 196 6.18 0.53 1.73
C ASP A 196 5.68 -0.39 0.60
N THR A 197 5.37 -1.63 0.94
CA THR A 197 4.70 -2.55 0.02
C THR A 197 3.41 -1.93 -0.49
N GLU A 198 3.11 -2.12 -1.75
CA GLU A 198 1.92 -1.60 -2.41
C GLU A 198 0.64 -2.03 -1.67
N GLY A 199 -0.22 -1.04 -1.36
CA GLY A 199 -1.52 -1.28 -0.74
C GLY A 199 -2.53 -1.90 -1.71
N ASP A 200 -3.56 -2.56 -1.16
CA ASP A 200 -4.57 -3.27 -1.95
C ASP A 200 -5.30 -2.35 -2.95
N ASP A 201 -5.64 -1.12 -2.56
CA ASP A 201 -6.34 -0.18 -3.43
C ASP A 201 -5.52 0.20 -4.67
N SER A 202 -4.21 0.46 -4.50
CA SER A 202 -3.29 0.75 -5.61
C SER A 202 -3.10 -0.46 -6.50
N PHE A 203 -2.89 -1.62 -5.88
CA PHE A 203 -2.69 -2.87 -6.59
C PHE A 203 -3.91 -3.29 -7.42
N THR A 204 -5.11 -3.18 -6.86
CA THR A 204 -6.37 -3.43 -7.56
C THR A 204 -6.52 -2.55 -8.80
N ARG A 205 -6.17 -1.26 -8.68
CA ARG A 205 -6.19 -0.32 -9.82
C ARG A 205 -5.21 -0.76 -10.91
N ARG A 206 -3.99 -1.16 -10.56
CA ARG A 206 -3.01 -1.67 -11.52
C ARG A 206 -3.46 -2.96 -12.21
N ILE A 207 -4.08 -3.88 -11.48
CA ILE A 207 -4.65 -5.11 -12.05
C ILE A 207 -5.76 -4.76 -13.05
N ASN A 208 -6.64 -3.79 -12.72
CA ASN A 208 -7.72 -3.37 -13.61
C ASN A 208 -7.20 -2.75 -14.92
N TYR A 209 -6.11 -1.97 -14.87
CA TYR A 209 -5.51 -1.33 -16.05
C TYR A 209 -4.57 -2.25 -16.84
N ALA A 210 -4.06 -3.31 -16.24
CA ALA A 210 -3.09 -4.20 -16.87
C ALA A 210 -3.50 -4.74 -18.25
N PRO A 211 -4.76 -5.10 -18.54
CA PRO A 211 -5.15 -5.53 -19.88
C PRO A 211 -4.90 -4.50 -20.98
N SER A 212 -4.89 -3.21 -20.63
CA SER A 212 -4.66 -2.10 -21.58
C SER A 212 -3.23 -2.08 -22.14
N ILE A 213 -2.27 -2.74 -21.47
CA ILE A 213 -0.86 -2.83 -21.91
C ILE A 213 -0.72 -3.55 -23.25
N PHE A 214 -1.61 -4.51 -23.54
CA PHE A 214 -1.57 -5.28 -24.78
C PHE A 214 -1.92 -4.43 -26.01
N SER A 215 -2.48 -3.24 -25.83
CA SER A 215 -2.77 -2.32 -26.92
C SER A 215 -1.51 -1.58 -27.37
N VAL A 216 -1.18 -1.69 -28.65
CA VAL A 216 -0.06 -0.96 -29.28
C VAL A 216 -0.44 0.50 -29.62
N ALA A 217 -1.71 0.87 -29.46
CA ALA A 217 -2.22 2.21 -29.77
C ALA A 217 -2.05 3.23 -28.64
N GLY A 218 -1.48 2.84 -27.48
CA GLY A 218 -1.25 3.73 -26.35
C GLY A 218 -2.52 4.29 -25.71
N PRO A 219 -3.47 3.44 -25.23
CA PRO A 219 -4.66 3.94 -24.53
C PRO A 219 -4.27 4.64 -23.22
N VAL A 220 -5.11 5.54 -22.74
CA VAL A 220 -4.89 6.29 -21.49
C VAL A 220 -4.60 5.36 -20.32
N ASP A 221 -5.38 4.29 -20.20
CA ASP A 221 -5.24 3.29 -19.11
C ASP A 221 -3.87 2.59 -19.11
N ALA A 222 -3.23 2.43 -20.28
CA ALA A 222 -1.88 1.87 -20.35
C ALA A 222 -0.85 2.84 -19.76
N TYR A 223 -0.97 4.14 -20.02
CA TYR A 223 -0.11 5.16 -19.41
C TYR A 223 -0.34 5.29 -17.91
N GLU A 224 -1.60 5.21 -17.44
CA GLU A 224 -1.95 5.18 -16.01
C GLU A 224 -1.36 3.94 -15.33
N TYR A 225 -1.44 2.78 -15.96
CA TYR A 225 -0.78 1.56 -15.50
C TYR A 225 0.74 1.74 -15.37
N PHE A 226 1.40 2.26 -16.41
CA PHE A 226 2.86 2.43 -16.37
C PHE A 226 3.27 3.44 -15.31
N ALA A 227 2.58 4.57 -15.19
CA ALA A 227 2.87 5.57 -14.17
C ALA A 227 2.72 5.01 -12.75
N SER A 228 1.64 4.28 -12.48
CA SER A 228 1.40 3.63 -11.18
C SER A 228 2.33 2.44 -10.90
N SER A 229 2.92 1.84 -11.95
CA SER A 229 3.90 0.75 -11.81
C SER A 229 5.33 1.21 -11.56
N TRP A 230 5.60 2.52 -11.64
CA TRP A 230 6.93 3.07 -11.41
C TRP A 230 7.36 2.93 -9.93
N ARG A 231 6.48 3.31 -9.00
CA ARG A 231 6.73 3.20 -7.55
C ARG A 231 5.41 3.00 -6.80
N SER A 232 5.46 2.29 -5.68
CA SER A 232 4.28 1.99 -4.84
C SER A 232 3.70 3.21 -4.12
N ASP A 233 4.46 4.30 -4.01
CA ASP A 233 4.04 5.55 -3.37
C ASP A 233 3.42 6.57 -4.34
N VAL A 234 3.22 6.22 -5.62
CA VAL A 234 2.38 6.99 -6.55
C VAL A 234 0.92 6.80 -6.16
N ALA A 235 0.28 7.88 -5.69
CA ALA A 235 -1.09 7.85 -5.18
C ALA A 235 -2.14 8.04 -6.26
N ASP A 236 -1.89 8.95 -7.21
CA ASP A 236 -2.82 9.25 -8.29
C ASP A 236 -2.07 9.74 -9.53
N THR A 237 -2.67 9.50 -10.70
CA THR A 237 -2.10 9.86 -12.00
C THR A 237 -3.17 10.48 -12.89
N LYS A 238 -2.77 11.45 -13.71
CA LYS A 238 -3.63 12.05 -14.72
C LYS A 238 -2.91 12.19 -16.05
N ILE A 239 -3.46 11.53 -17.06
CA ILE A 239 -2.92 11.55 -18.41
C ILE A 239 -3.69 12.57 -19.25
N VAL A 240 -2.98 13.46 -19.94
CA VAL A 240 -3.58 14.47 -20.79
C VAL A 240 -2.84 14.52 -22.13
N CYS A 241 -3.56 14.32 -23.23
CA CYS A 241 -3.08 14.53 -24.58
C CYS A 241 -3.66 15.86 -25.10
N LYS A 242 -2.85 16.90 -25.20
CA LYS A 242 -3.29 18.23 -25.64
C LYS A 242 -3.00 18.50 -27.12
N GLU A 243 -1.87 18.04 -27.60
CA GLU A 243 -1.40 18.35 -28.96
C GLU A 243 -0.69 17.13 -29.59
N GLY A 244 -1.27 16.61 -30.64
CA GLY A 244 -0.68 15.57 -31.47
C GLY A 244 -0.25 14.31 -30.70
N TYR A 245 1.03 13.99 -30.75
CA TYR A 245 1.61 12.79 -30.12
C TYR A 245 2.26 13.06 -28.76
N THR A 246 1.97 14.22 -28.13
CA THR A 246 2.54 14.58 -26.84
C THR A 246 1.58 14.19 -25.70
N ILE A 247 2.05 13.29 -24.85
CA ILE A 247 1.34 12.79 -23.68
C ILE A 247 1.91 13.46 -22.44
N HIS A 248 1.08 14.18 -21.71
CA HIS A 248 1.46 14.79 -20.44
C HIS A 248 0.99 13.89 -19.30
N VAL A 249 1.92 13.45 -18.48
CA VAL A 249 1.67 12.63 -17.28
C VAL A 249 1.83 13.52 -16.06
N TYR A 250 0.74 13.75 -15.34
CA TYR A 250 0.73 14.41 -14.03
C TYR A 250 0.53 13.36 -12.96
N PHE A 251 1.26 13.42 -11.87
CA PHE A 251 1.13 12.43 -10.80
C PHE A 251 1.30 13.05 -9.42
N LEU A 252 0.69 12.43 -8.43
CA LEU A 252 0.80 12.77 -7.01
C LEU A 252 1.42 11.60 -6.25
N MET A 253 2.21 11.94 -5.24
CA MET A 253 2.79 10.97 -4.33
C MET A 253 1.87 10.69 -3.13
N ALA A 254 2.18 9.68 -2.34
CA ALA A 254 1.44 9.32 -1.15
C ALA A 254 1.18 10.53 -0.23
N GLY A 255 -0.02 10.58 0.37
CA GLY A 255 -0.45 11.72 1.18
C GLY A 255 -0.81 13.00 0.40
N GLY A 256 -0.92 12.93 -0.94
CA GLY A 256 -1.21 14.08 -1.79
C GLY A 256 -0.01 15.01 -2.03
N ARG A 257 1.19 14.56 -1.71
CA ARG A 257 2.42 15.32 -1.91
C ARG A 257 2.73 15.52 -3.39
N VAL A 258 3.11 16.73 -3.76
CA VAL A 258 3.61 17.05 -5.12
C VAL A 258 4.98 16.41 -5.32
N PRO A 259 5.24 15.74 -6.46
CA PRO A 259 6.53 15.14 -6.74
C PRO A 259 7.64 16.19 -6.90
N THR A 260 8.83 15.81 -6.49
CA THR A 260 10.04 16.63 -6.69
C THR A 260 10.49 16.62 -8.17
N ARG A 261 11.39 17.52 -8.52
CA ARG A 261 11.96 17.55 -9.87
C ARG A 261 12.73 16.26 -10.19
N GLU A 262 13.39 15.68 -9.21
CA GLU A 262 14.14 14.42 -9.36
C GLU A 262 13.19 13.25 -9.61
N GLU A 263 12.06 13.20 -8.90
CA GLU A 263 11.03 12.19 -9.11
C GLU A 263 10.37 12.33 -10.49
N CYS A 264 10.09 13.55 -10.95
CA CYS A 264 9.62 13.77 -12.32
C CYS A 264 10.63 13.27 -13.37
N THR A 265 11.93 13.51 -13.14
CA THR A 265 12.99 13.02 -14.04
C THR A 265 13.07 11.49 -14.01
N GLY A 266 12.98 10.86 -12.83
CA GLY A 266 13.00 9.40 -12.70
C GLY A 266 11.81 8.73 -13.38
N MET A 267 10.62 9.28 -13.26
CA MET A 267 9.44 8.78 -14.00
C MET A 267 9.59 9.00 -15.51
N GLN A 268 10.18 10.13 -15.95
CA GLN A 268 10.47 10.39 -17.35
C GLN A 268 11.41 9.33 -17.93
N GLU A 269 12.52 9.03 -17.24
CA GLU A 269 13.50 8.01 -17.65
C GLU A 269 12.86 6.61 -17.71
N TYR A 270 11.96 6.30 -16.77
CA TYR A 270 11.22 5.05 -16.77
C TYR A 270 10.34 4.90 -18.02
N PHE A 271 9.62 5.95 -18.43
CA PHE A 271 8.84 5.94 -19.68
C PHE A 271 9.76 5.85 -20.91
N ASP A 272 10.85 6.59 -20.94
CA ASP A 272 11.76 6.64 -22.09
C ASP A 272 12.46 5.30 -22.34
N THR A 273 12.71 4.52 -21.27
CA THR A 273 13.51 3.29 -21.38
C THR A 273 12.74 2.09 -21.93
N VAL A 274 11.47 1.89 -21.54
CA VAL A 274 10.79 0.60 -21.79
C VAL A 274 9.29 0.70 -22.06
N LYS A 275 8.61 1.82 -21.77
CA LYS A 275 7.17 1.79 -21.47
C LYS A 275 6.30 2.71 -22.35
N ARG A 276 6.75 3.17 -23.48
CA ARG A 276 5.94 3.99 -24.40
C ARG A 276 5.88 3.43 -25.82
N PRO A 277 4.79 3.65 -26.56
CA PRO A 277 4.78 3.48 -28.01
C PRO A 277 5.87 4.35 -28.68
N MET A 278 6.50 3.83 -29.74
CA MET A 278 7.68 4.49 -30.38
C MET A 278 7.37 5.89 -30.93
N GLY A 279 6.12 6.21 -31.23
CA GLY A 279 5.71 7.49 -31.81
C GLY A 279 5.34 8.57 -30.80
N ASP A 280 5.16 8.23 -29.53
CA ASP A 280 4.63 9.13 -28.52
C ASP A 280 5.75 9.84 -27.73
N LEU A 281 5.60 11.13 -27.54
CA LEU A 281 6.43 11.93 -26.64
C LEU A 281 5.74 12.02 -25.29
N VAL A 282 6.30 11.36 -24.29
CA VAL A 282 5.78 11.42 -22.91
C VAL A 282 6.54 12.49 -22.14
N LEU A 283 5.83 13.36 -21.43
CA LEU A 283 6.38 14.41 -20.57
C LEU A 283 5.77 14.30 -19.18
N CYS A 284 6.61 14.09 -18.17
CA CYS A 284 6.19 13.95 -16.78
C CYS A 284 6.25 15.28 -16.03
N HIS A 285 5.18 15.64 -15.35
CA HIS A 285 5.04 16.94 -14.69
C HIS A 285 4.50 16.79 -13.27
N ALA A 286 4.94 17.69 -12.40
CA ALA A 286 4.27 17.94 -11.14
C ALA A 286 2.97 18.74 -11.38
N PRO A 287 1.86 18.44 -10.72
CA PRO A 287 0.66 19.27 -10.76
C PRO A 287 0.88 20.61 -10.06
N GLU A 288 0.11 21.61 -10.45
CA GLU A 288 0.11 22.93 -9.81
C GLU A 288 -0.80 22.91 -8.57
N GLU A 289 -0.29 23.39 -7.45
CA GLU A 289 -1.06 23.52 -6.21
C GLU A 289 -1.93 24.78 -6.26
N ILE A 290 -3.22 24.61 -6.06
CA ILE A 290 -4.19 25.71 -5.95
C ILE A 290 -4.65 25.76 -4.49
N PRO A 291 -4.16 26.72 -3.69
CA PRO A 291 -4.62 26.87 -2.31
C PRO A 291 -6.06 27.40 -2.30
N TYR A 292 -6.89 26.85 -1.42
CA TYR A 292 -8.25 27.34 -1.17
C TYR A 292 -8.59 27.21 0.31
N ASP A 293 -9.40 28.13 0.79
CA ASP A 293 -9.91 28.13 2.15
C ASP A 293 -11.31 27.52 2.18
N ILE A 294 -11.56 26.67 3.18
CA ILE A 294 -12.88 26.08 3.42
C ILE A 294 -13.44 26.69 4.70
N GLU A 295 -14.51 27.48 4.56
CA GLU A 295 -15.29 27.98 5.68
C GLU A 295 -16.57 27.14 5.82
N LEU A 296 -16.67 26.39 6.92
CA LEU A 296 -17.81 25.53 7.18
C LEU A 296 -18.54 26.00 8.44
N THR A 297 -19.81 26.32 8.29
CA THR A 297 -20.72 26.54 9.43
C THR A 297 -21.62 25.32 9.55
N TYR A 298 -21.54 24.61 10.67
CA TYR A 298 -22.40 23.45 10.92
C TYR A 298 -23.22 23.66 12.19
N HIS A 299 -24.48 23.21 12.14
CA HIS A 299 -25.37 23.23 13.29
C HIS A 299 -25.49 21.83 13.87
N LEU A 300 -25.01 21.66 15.12
CA LEU A 300 -25.22 20.41 15.85
C LEU A 300 -26.66 20.31 16.31
N SER A 301 -27.29 19.16 16.13
CA SER A 301 -28.60 18.86 16.74
C SER A 301 -28.47 18.88 18.26
N LEU A 302 -29.48 19.43 18.95
CA LEU A 302 -29.54 19.48 20.42
C LEU A 302 -29.40 18.09 21.10
N ILE A 303 -29.68 17.01 20.37
CA ILE A 303 -29.51 15.64 20.83
C ILE A 303 -28.03 15.30 21.13
N HIS A 304 -27.10 15.92 20.41
CA HIS A 304 -25.66 15.70 20.60
C HIS A 304 -25.01 16.63 21.64
N ILE A 305 -25.76 17.62 22.15
CA ILE A 305 -25.28 18.58 23.17
C ILE A 305 -25.54 18.08 24.60
N SER A 306 -26.34 17.02 24.79
CA SER A 306 -26.89 16.63 26.09
C SER A 306 -26.04 15.69 26.94
N GLU A 307 -24.81 15.35 26.56
CA GLU A 307 -23.88 14.66 27.46
C GLU A 307 -22.60 15.48 27.66
N PRO A 308 -22.54 16.35 28.69
CA PRO A 308 -21.25 16.79 29.19
C PRO A 308 -20.55 15.55 29.76
N THR A 309 -19.45 15.14 29.14
CA THR A 309 -18.55 14.12 29.71
C THR A 309 -18.15 14.58 31.11
N ARG A 310 -18.76 13.98 32.12
CA ARG A 310 -18.42 14.15 33.53
C ARG A 310 -17.06 13.48 33.74
N GLN A 311 -15.99 14.24 33.55
CA GLN A 311 -14.68 13.86 34.08
C GLN A 311 -14.83 13.87 35.61
N GLU A 312 -15.02 12.69 36.19
CA GLU A 312 -14.78 12.50 37.61
C GLU A 312 -13.28 12.66 37.85
N ALA A 313 -12.94 13.77 38.50
CA ALA A 313 -11.64 13.92 39.09
C ALA A 313 -11.51 12.86 40.20
N ILE A 314 -10.64 11.89 40.00
CA ILE A 314 -10.20 10.97 41.04
C ILE A 314 -9.13 11.74 41.81
N SER A 315 -9.47 12.12 43.02
CA SER A 315 -8.56 12.64 44.07
C SER A 315 -7.68 11.54 44.62
#